data_a22a7e1584ab5e9a51bed62d885a8bf2
#
_entry.id   a22a7e1584ab5e9a51bed62d885a8bf2
#
_cell.length_a   1.000
_cell.length_b   1.000
_cell.length_c   1.000
_cell.angle_alpha   90.00
_cell.angle_beta   90.00
_cell.angle_gamma   90.00
#
_symmetry.space_group_name_H-M   'P 1'
#
loop_
_entity.id
_entity.type
_entity.pdbx_description
1 polymer ?
#
loop_
_entity_poly.entity_id
_entity_poly.type
_entity_poly.pdbx_seq_one_letter_code
_entity_poly.pdbx_strand_id
1 'polypeptide(L)'
;MATIRCARPVLQTSHRLFQSHNQRRTFLPNPFAAASDASSTPQTLTAHRTLSFPSAPIYSIIADVPSYASFLPYCQRSDITHWSAPDKTYGRRWPSEGVLSSGFGGITESFKSRVYCVPGKYVESVGGDTETSLSRDEIAHHLEDAGVGSRRSGDNVLLKHLRSKWTIEELGKNKTGVSLALEFAFTNPFYAALSGGVAPKVADVMIRAFEQRVVALLKENPAMVTASLADLDGSRLKR
;
A
#
# COMPACT_ATOMS: atom_id res chain seq x y z
N MET A 1 -71.93 80.35 -13.85
CA MET A 1 -71.78 79.55 -12.66
C MET A 1 -70.70 78.53 -12.98
N ALA A 2 -69.47 78.72 -12.56
CA ALA A 2 -68.31 77.88 -12.92
C ALA A 2 -67.80 77.24 -11.61
N THR A 3 -67.81 75.93 -11.53
CA THR A 3 -67.38 75.13 -10.39
C THR A 3 -65.92 74.77 -10.61
N ILE A 4 -65.06 75.33 -9.78
CA ILE A 4 -63.62 75.01 -9.77
C ILE A 4 -63.42 73.72 -8.98
N ARG A 5 -62.87 72.66 -9.62
CA ARG A 5 -62.43 71.45 -8.94
C ARG A 5 -60.97 71.57 -8.65
N CYS A 6 -60.58 71.55 -7.38
CA CYS A 6 -59.24 71.46 -6.90
C CYS A 6 -58.69 70.02 -7.13
N ALA A 7 -57.62 69.93 -7.90
CA ALA A 7 -56.86 68.69 -8.00
C ALA A 7 -55.83 68.61 -6.86
N ARG A 8 -55.82 67.45 -6.14
CA ARG A 8 -54.82 67.13 -5.12
C ARG A 8 -53.57 66.56 -5.82
N PRO A 9 -52.37 66.92 -5.44
CA PRO A 9 -51.18 66.28 -5.95
C PRO A 9 -50.95 64.89 -5.29
N VAL A 10 -50.75 63.87 -6.10
CA VAL A 10 -50.39 62.55 -5.68
C VAL A 10 -48.87 62.53 -5.42
N LEU A 11 -48.48 62.28 -4.18
CA LEU A 11 -47.10 62.07 -3.75
C LEU A 11 -46.65 60.67 -4.29
N GLN A 12 -45.80 60.68 -5.28
CA GLN A 12 -45.10 59.47 -5.73
C GLN A 12 -43.96 59.12 -4.76
N THR A 13 -44.19 58.08 -3.99
CA THR A 13 -43.18 57.48 -3.11
C THR A 13 -42.25 56.65 -3.99
N SER A 14 -41.06 57.13 -4.30
CA SER A 14 -40.02 56.38 -4.99
C SER A 14 -39.38 55.37 -4.03
N HIS A 15 -39.76 54.10 -4.16
CA HIS A 15 -39.08 53.02 -3.51
C HIS A 15 -37.70 52.88 -4.16
N ARG A 16 -36.65 53.30 -3.46
CA ARG A 16 -35.29 52.94 -3.76
C ARG A 16 -35.10 51.46 -3.43
N LEU A 17 -35.04 50.64 -4.47
CA LEU A 17 -34.57 49.26 -4.36
C LEU A 17 -33.11 49.29 -3.92
N PHE A 18 -32.86 48.91 -2.69
CA PHE A 18 -31.51 48.56 -2.24
C PHE A 18 -31.07 47.31 -3.01
N GLN A 19 -30.25 47.49 -4.05
CA GLN A 19 -29.49 46.40 -4.61
C GLN A 19 -28.46 45.97 -3.58
N SER A 20 -28.71 44.86 -2.89
CA SER A 20 -27.71 44.17 -2.11
C SER A 20 -26.64 43.64 -3.06
N HIS A 21 -25.50 44.30 -3.10
CA HIS A 21 -24.30 43.75 -3.71
C HIS A 21 -23.91 42.50 -2.91
N ASN A 22 -24.28 41.35 -3.44
CA ASN A 22 -23.77 40.08 -2.97
C ASN A 22 -22.27 40.05 -3.32
N GLN A 23 -21.43 40.54 -2.39
CA GLN A 23 -19.99 40.31 -2.46
C GLN A 23 -19.78 38.82 -2.34
N ARG A 24 -19.63 38.16 -3.47
CA ARG A 24 -19.07 36.81 -3.52
C ARG A 24 -17.65 36.93 -2.96
N ARG A 25 -17.51 36.55 -1.68
CA ARG A 25 -16.20 36.29 -1.09
C ARG A 25 -15.63 35.15 -1.92
N THR A 26 -14.70 35.44 -2.80
CA THR A 26 -13.81 34.47 -3.41
C THR A 26 -13.00 33.91 -2.25
N PHE A 27 -13.41 32.76 -1.74
CA PHE A 27 -12.56 31.95 -0.90
C PHE A 27 -11.37 31.57 -1.77
N LEU A 28 -10.24 32.20 -1.55
CA LEU A 28 -8.98 31.65 -2.01
C LEU A 28 -8.94 30.21 -1.45
N PRO A 29 -8.80 29.17 -2.29
CA PRO A 29 -8.68 27.84 -1.77
C PRO A 29 -7.49 27.85 -0.82
N ASN A 30 -7.75 27.48 0.44
CA ASN A 30 -6.68 27.34 1.42
C ASN A 30 -5.74 26.24 0.90
N PRO A 31 -4.50 26.55 0.54
CA PRO A 31 -3.58 25.53 0.00
C PRO A 31 -3.30 24.41 1.01
N PHE A 32 -3.58 24.66 2.30
CA PHE A 32 -3.46 23.66 3.36
C PHE A 32 -4.74 22.83 3.56
N ALA A 33 -5.92 23.27 3.11
CA ALA A 33 -7.15 22.48 3.18
C ALA A 33 -7.13 21.34 2.17
N ALA A 34 -6.58 21.56 0.97
CA ALA A 34 -6.39 20.50 -0.02
C ALA A 34 -5.36 19.43 0.44
N ALA A 35 -4.38 19.83 1.27
CA ALA A 35 -3.39 18.91 1.82
C ALA A 35 -3.98 18.00 2.93
N SER A 36 -4.96 18.46 3.69
CA SER A 36 -5.60 17.66 4.75
C SER A 36 -6.47 16.52 4.18
N ASP A 37 -7.18 16.77 3.08
CA ASP A 37 -8.00 15.74 2.41
C ASP A 37 -7.13 14.76 1.60
N ALA A 38 -6.05 15.22 0.98
CA ALA A 38 -5.13 14.37 0.23
C ALA A 38 -4.34 13.39 1.12
N SER A 39 -4.13 13.71 2.41
CA SER A 39 -3.42 12.84 3.36
C SER A 39 -4.30 11.70 3.91
N SER A 40 -5.62 11.80 3.82
CA SER A 40 -6.56 10.80 4.33
C SER A 40 -6.86 9.69 3.32
N THR A 41 -6.72 9.96 2.03
CA THR A 41 -6.99 8.99 0.95
C THR A 41 -5.72 8.18 0.64
N PRO A 42 -5.76 6.84 0.72
CA PRO A 42 -4.62 6.01 0.36
C PRO A 42 -4.22 6.23 -1.11
N GLN A 43 -2.92 6.36 -1.34
CA GLN A 43 -2.34 6.34 -2.68
C GLN A 43 -2.18 4.88 -3.11
N THR A 44 -2.52 4.59 -4.37
CA THR A 44 -2.39 3.23 -4.94
C THR A 44 -1.38 3.26 -6.07
N LEU A 45 -0.40 2.36 -6.00
CA LEU A 45 0.61 2.14 -7.02
C LEU A 45 0.56 0.69 -7.46
N THR A 46 0.72 0.45 -8.77
CA THR A 46 0.74 -0.90 -9.32
C THR A 46 1.92 -1.08 -10.25
N ALA A 47 2.49 -2.29 -10.25
CA ALA A 47 3.51 -2.68 -11.20
C ALA A 47 3.29 -4.14 -11.61
N HIS A 48 3.70 -4.49 -12.82
CA HIS A 48 3.56 -5.85 -13.37
C HIS A 48 4.81 -6.26 -14.12
N ARG A 49 5.17 -7.56 -14.03
CA ARG A 49 6.23 -8.20 -14.82
C ARG A 49 5.81 -9.61 -15.22
N THR A 50 6.34 -10.06 -16.36
CA THR A 50 6.28 -11.46 -16.76
C THR A 50 7.69 -12.03 -16.75
N LEU A 51 7.87 -13.11 -16.00
CA LEU A 51 9.16 -13.77 -15.80
C LEU A 51 9.16 -15.15 -16.48
N SER A 52 10.30 -15.51 -17.11
CA SER A 52 10.47 -16.78 -17.80
C SER A 52 10.98 -17.88 -16.87
N PHE A 53 10.27 -18.05 -15.73
CA PHE A 53 10.57 -19.06 -14.70
C PHE A 53 9.25 -19.61 -14.14
N PRO A 54 9.25 -20.82 -13.52
CA PRO A 54 8.10 -21.37 -12.82
C PRO A 54 7.66 -20.50 -11.62
N SER A 55 6.39 -20.61 -11.24
CA SER A 55 5.79 -19.80 -10.16
C SER A 55 6.33 -20.14 -8.77
N ALA A 56 6.65 -21.40 -8.48
CA ALA A 56 7.08 -21.84 -7.14
C ALA A 56 8.35 -21.13 -6.63
N PRO A 57 9.48 -21.10 -7.37
CA PRO A 57 10.67 -20.39 -6.91
C PRO A 57 10.45 -18.87 -6.84
N ILE A 58 9.70 -18.29 -7.77
CA ILE A 58 9.36 -16.86 -7.73
C ILE A 58 8.57 -16.52 -6.46
N TYR A 59 7.53 -17.32 -6.15
CA TYR A 59 6.77 -17.16 -4.93
C TYR A 59 7.65 -17.24 -3.67
N SER A 60 8.53 -18.25 -3.61
CA SER A 60 9.42 -18.44 -2.46
C SER A 60 10.36 -17.26 -2.24
N ILE A 61 10.87 -16.64 -3.32
CA ILE A 61 11.72 -15.45 -3.26
C ILE A 61 10.93 -14.24 -2.76
N ILE A 62 9.67 -14.07 -3.19
CA ILE A 62 8.79 -13.01 -2.73
C ILE A 62 8.39 -13.23 -1.26
N ALA A 63 8.17 -14.47 -0.83
CA ALA A 63 7.83 -14.80 0.55
C ALA A 63 9.03 -14.77 1.51
N ASP A 64 10.28 -14.69 1.00
CA ASP A 64 11.48 -14.57 1.81
C ASP A 64 11.72 -13.14 2.29
N VAL A 65 10.76 -12.64 3.07
CA VAL A 65 10.76 -11.28 3.63
C VAL A 65 12.05 -10.93 4.38
N PRO A 66 12.70 -11.85 5.16
CA PRO A 66 13.97 -11.55 5.81
C PRO A 66 15.10 -11.11 4.87
N SER A 67 15.07 -11.55 3.62
CA SER A 67 16.10 -11.20 2.63
C SER A 67 15.91 -9.80 2.01
N TYR A 68 14.80 -9.12 2.24
CA TYR A 68 14.46 -7.86 1.58
C TYR A 68 15.52 -6.77 1.78
N ALA A 69 16.12 -6.68 2.96
CA ALA A 69 17.17 -5.71 3.24
C ALA A 69 18.43 -5.91 2.37
N SER A 70 18.63 -7.11 1.78
CA SER A 70 19.79 -7.41 0.95
C SER A 70 19.68 -6.93 -0.50
N PHE A 71 18.45 -6.64 -0.99
CA PHE A 71 18.26 -6.31 -2.41
C PHE A 71 17.19 -5.24 -2.68
N LEU A 72 16.23 -5.02 -1.76
CA LEU A 72 15.23 -3.98 -1.97
C LEU A 72 15.81 -2.59 -1.73
N PRO A 73 15.66 -1.66 -2.68
CA PRO A 73 16.03 -0.27 -2.48
C PRO A 73 15.31 0.32 -1.27
N TYR A 74 16.04 1.14 -0.53
CA TYR A 74 15.56 1.82 0.67
C TYR A 74 15.23 0.91 1.88
N CYS A 75 15.25 -0.42 1.75
CA CYS A 75 15.06 -1.34 2.85
C CYS A 75 16.40 -1.53 3.58
N GLN A 76 16.50 -1.03 4.81
CA GLN A 76 17.72 -1.14 5.64
C GLN A 76 17.67 -2.37 6.54
N ARG A 77 16.46 -2.76 6.97
CA ARG A 77 16.24 -3.88 7.86
C ARG A 77 14.90 -4.56 7.54
N SER A 78 14.88 -5.88 7.64
CA SER A 78 13.67 -6.68 7.45
C SER A 78 13.73 -7.91 8.33
N ASP A 79 13.00 -7.89 9.45
CA ASP A 79 12.99 -8.96 10.45
C ASP A 79 11.60 -9.53 10.59
N ILE A 80 11.51 -10.85 10.72
CA ILE A 80 10.28 -11.54 11.06
C ILE A 80 10.22 -11.75 12.56
N THR A 81 9.18 -11.22 13.19
CA THR A 81 8.92 -11.33 14.61
C THR A 81 7.99 -12.50 14.96
N HIS A 82 7.17 -12.92 13.99
CA HIS A 82 6.28 -14.07 14.17
C HIS A 82 6.13 -14.87 12.88
N TRP A 83 6.05 -16.21 13.01
CA TRP A 83 5.81 -17.16 11.92
C TRP A 83 4.45 -17.83 12.11
N SER A 84 3.76 -18.16 11.03
CA SER A 84 2.48 -18.84 11.05
C SER A 84 2.59 -20.27 11.60
N ALA A 85 1.45 -20.89 11.94
CA ALA A 85 1.34 -22.35 11.99
C ALA A 85 1.74 -22.95 10.62
N PRO A 86 2.13 -24.22 10.55
CA PRO A 86 2.37 -24.91 9.28
C PRO A 86 1.12 -24.90 8.41
N ASP A 87 1.26 -24.52 7.14
CA ASP A 87 0.15 -24.58 6.19
C ASP A 87 -0.24 -26.05 5.87
N LYS A 88 -1.50 -26.26 5.51
CA LYS A 88 -2.04 -27.60 5.27
C LYS A 88 -1.53 -28.28 4.00
N THR A 89 -1.03 -27.48 3.03
CA THR A 89 -0.66 -27.99 1.71
C THR A 89 0.80 -28.44 1.68
N TYR A 90 1.70 -27.65 2.26
CA TYR A 90 3.14 -27.85 2.19
C TYR A 90 3.78 -28.17 3.54
N GLY A 91 3.01 -28.06 4.65
CA GLY A 91 3.53 -28.22 6.02
C GLY A 91 4.55 -27.15 6.41
N ARG A 92 4.60 -26.04 5.69
CA ARG A 92 5.59 -24.98 5.84
C ARG A 92 5.04 -23.81 6.68
N ARG A 93 5.93 -23.21 7.50
CA ARG A 93 5.64 -21.96 8.20
C ARG A 93 6.00 -20.78 7.32
N TRP A 94 5.17 -19.75 7.37
CA TRP A 94 5.31 -18.52 6.57
C TRP A 94 5.49 -17.31 7.46
N PRO A 95 6.14 -16.23 6.98
CA PRO A 95 6.17 -14.95 7.70
C PRO A 95 4.76 -14.51 8.06
N SER A 96 4.52 -14.16 9.32
CA SER A 96 3.20 -13.75 9.82
C SER A 96 3.20 -12.34 10.40
N GLU A 97 4.31 -11.91 10.99
CA GLU A 97 4.51 -10.56 11.46
C GLU A 97 5.98 -10.18 11.28
N GLY A 98 6.24 -8.94 10.91
CA GLY A 98 7.59 -8.44 10.73
C GLY A 98 7.72 -6.95 10.96
N VAL A 99 8.98 -6.53 11.17
CA VAL A 99 9.37 -5.12 11.23
C VAL A 99 10.30 -4.81 10.07
N LEU A 100 9.93 -3.81 9.31
CA LEU A 100 10.71 -3.32 8.18
C LEU A 100 11.16 -1.89 8.47
N SER A 101 12.47 -1.63 8.28
CA SER A 101 13.01 -0.28 8.39
C SER A 101 13.37 0.23 7.01
N SER A 102 12.85 1.39 6.66
CA SER A 102 13.09 2.05 5.39
C SER A 102 13.78 3.38 5.58
N GLY A 103 14.80 3.66 4.77
CA GLY A 103 15.54 4.91 4.81
C GLY A 103 15.51 5.63 3.48
N PHE A 104 15.13 6.91 3.51
CA PHE A 104 15.13 7.78 2.34
C PHE A 104 15.46 9.23 2.75
N GLY A 105 16.37 9.87 2.01
CA GLY A 105 16.68 11.29 2.23
C GLY A 105 17.22 11.64 3.63
N GLY A 106 17.92 10.70 4.30
CA GLY A 106 18.43 10.90 5.66
C GLY A 106 17.42 10.59 6.78
N ILE A 107 16.20 10.20 6.43
CA ILE A 107 15.15 9.78 7.37
C ILE A 107 15.08 8.25 7.35
N THR A 108 15.13 7.62 8.52
CA THR A 108 14.92 6.17 8.68
C THR A 108 13.71 5.96 9.58
N GLU A 109 12.76 5.18 9.08
CA GLU A 109 11.54 4.84 9.78
C GLU A 109 11.33 3.33 9.80
N SER A 110 10.79 2.85 10.90
CA SER A 110 10.46 1.43 11.08
C SER A 110 8.96 1.26 11.21
N PHE A 111 8.42 0.27 10.53
CA PHE A 111 7.00 -0.06 10.61
C PHE A 111 6.80 -1.55 10.80
N LYS A 112 5.85 -1.86 11.67
CA LYS A 112 5.41 -3.21 11.96
C LYS A 112 4.25 -3.57 11.01
N SER A 113 4.31 -4.75 10.42
CA SER A 113 3.28 -5.25 9.50
C SER A 113 2.92 -6.69 9.82
N ARG A 114 1.65 -7.01 9.64
CA ARG A 114 1.18 -8.39 9.53
C ARG A 114 1.42 -8.84 8.10
N VAL A 115 1.91 -10.06 7.94
CA VAL A 115 2.18 -10.66 6.64
C VAL A 115 1.28 -11.89 6.49
N TYR A 116 0.63 -12.00 5.36
CA TYR A 116 -0.23 -13.12 5.01
C TYR A 116 0.25 -13.75 3.73
N CYS A 117 0.54 -15.04 3.80
CA CYS A 117 1.01 -15.83 2.68
C CYS A 117 -0.08 -16.83 2.27
N VAL A 118 -0.55 -16.77 1.04
CA VAL A 118 -1.35 -17.82 0.40
C VAL A 118 -0.41 -18.55 -0.55
N PRO A 119 0.08 -19.75 -0.18
CA PRO A 119 1.14 -20.42 -0.90
C PRO A 119 0.90 -20.53 -2.40
N GLY A 120 1.86 -20.06 -3.19
CA GLY A 120 1.81 -20.06 -4.65
C GLY A 120 0.99 -18.96 -5.31
N LYS A 121 0.22 -18.15 -4.53
CA LYS A 121 -0.70 -17.16 -5.07
C LYS A 121 -0.44 -15.73 -4.61
N TYR A 122 -0.45 -15.50 -3.29
CA TYR A 122 -0.41 -14.15 -2.71
C TYR A 122 0.60 -14.06 -1.57
N VAL A 123 1.27 -12.92 -1.51
CA VAL A 123 1.95 -12.44 -0.30
C VAL A 123 1.43 -11.02 -0.05
N GLU A 124 0.72 -10.83 1.05
CA GLU A 124 0.16 -9.53 1.43
C GLU A 124 0.73 -9.08 2.76
N SER A 125 1.20 -7.83 2.81
CA SER A 125 1.60 -7.17 4.05
C SER A 125 0.65 -6.03 4.35
N VAL A 126 0.14 -5.94 5.59
CA VAL A 126 -0.72 -4.86 6.05
C VAL A 126 -0.18 -4.23 7.33
N GLY A 127 -0.24 -2.91 7.40
CA GLY A 127 0.21 -2.12 8.54
C GLY A 127 -0.73 -0.98 8.89
N GLY A 128 -0.55 -0.40 10.07
CA GLY A 128 -1.47 0.60 10.60
C GLY A 128 -2.87 0.03 10.85
N ASP A 129 -3.89 0.79 10.49
CA ASP A 129 -5.31 0.42 10.65
C ASP A 129 -5.83 -0.48 9.51
N THR A 130 -4.95 -0.97 8.63
CA THR A 130 -5.33 -1.73 7.44
C THR A 130 -5.66 -3.17 7.79
N GLU A 131 -6.76 -3.68 7.24
CA GLU A 131 -7.11 -5.08 7.29
C GLU A 131 -6.70 -5.80 5.99
N THR A 132 -6.47 -7.11 6.08
CA THR A 132 -6.15 -7.94 4.91
C THR A 132 -7.31 -8.00 3.93
N SER A 133 -6.99 -8.08 2.63
CA SER A 133 -7.96 -8.32 1.57
C SER A 133 -8.23 -9.81 1.31
N LEU A 134 -7.47 -10.70 1.96
CA LEU A 134 -7.55 -12.14 1.77
C LEU A 134 -8.66 -12.76 2.63
N SER A 135 -9.25 -13.85 2.15
CA SER A 135 -10.28 -14.57 2.90
C SER A 135 -9.69 -15.30 4.11
N ARG A 136 -10.50 -15.48 5.16
CA ARG A 136 -10.04 -16.14 6.39
C ARG A 136 -9.62 -17.60 6.16
N ASP A 137 -10.26 -18.27 5.21
CA ASP A 137 -9.95 -19.67 4.90
C ASP A 137 -8.58 -19.81 4.21
N GLU A 138 -8.22 -18.86 3.35
CA GLU A 138 -6.92 -18.85 2.67
C GLU A 138 -5.75 -18.59 3.64
N ILE A 139 -5.99 -17.82 4.70
CA ILE A 139 -4.98 -17.42 5.68
C ILE A 139 -5.14 -18.12 7.04
N ALA A 140 -5.89 -19.21 7.12
CA ALA A 140 -6.21 -19.89 8.38
C ALA A 140 -4.97 -20.21 9.23
N HIS A 141 -3.88 -20.68 8.61
CA HIS A 141 -2.60 -20.98 9.26
C HIS A 141 -1.91 -19.74 9.88
N HIS A 142 -2.26 -18.52 9.48
CA HIS A 142 -1.81 -17.30 10.13
C HIS A 142 -2.66 -16.91 11.34
N LEU A 143 -3.88 -17.44 11.43
CA LEU A 143 -4.84 -17.10 12.48
C LEU A 143 -4.77 -18.07 13.66
N GLU A 144 -4.31 -19.31 13.45
CA GLU A 144 -4.21 -20.35 14.48
C GLU A 144 -3.24 -19.99 15.62
N ASP A 145 -2.10 -19.35 15.29
CA ASP A 145 -1.07 -18.91 16.25
C ASP A 145 -1.19 -17.42 16.61
N ALA A 146 -2.17 -16.70 16.07
CA ALA A 146 -2.39 -15.32 16.43
C ALA A 146 -2.91 -15.23 17.86
N GLY A 147 -2.02 -15.10 18.83
CA GLY A 147 -2.38 -14.86 20.23
C GLY A 147 -3.38 -13.70 20.35
N VAL A 148 -4.25 -13.76 21.35
CA VAL A 148 -5.36 -12.83 21.64
C VAL A 148 -4.97 -11.34 21.69
N GLY A 149 -3.66 -11.02 21.63
CA GLY A 149 -3.10 -9.66 21.71
C GLY A 149 -2.74 -8.99 20.36
N SER A 150 -2.80 -9.69 19.23
CA SER A 150 -2.31 -9.17 17.92
C SER A 150 -3.34 -8.34 17.14
N ARG A 151 -4.31 -7.70 17.80
CA ARG A 151 -5.40 -6.96 17.13
C ARG A 151 -5.04 -5.54 16.65
N ARG A 152 -3.89 -5.01 17.02
CA ARG A 152 -3.39 -3.74 16.48
C ARG A 152 -1.91 -3.89 16.18
N SER A 153 -1.56 -3.77 14.92
CA SER A 153 -0.18 -3.46 14.54
C SER A 153 0.21 -2.21 15.33
N GLY A 154 1.29 -2.31 16.11
CA GLY A 154 1.71 -1.23 17.01
C GLY A 154 1.82 0.11 16.28
N ASP A 155 1.85 1.19 17.03
CA ASP A 155 1.83 2.57 16.56
C ASP A 155 2.86 2.81 15.43
N ASN A 156 2.39 2.65 14.18
CA ASN A 156 3.14 3.08 13.01
C ASN A 156 3.03 4.61 12.96
N VAL A 157 4.06 5.29 13.45
CA VAL A 157 4.09 6.75 13.51
C VAL A 157 4.02 7.35 12.11
N LEU A 158 4.59 6.67 11.10
CA LEU A 158 4.70 7.19 9.74
C LEU A 158 3.48 6.87 8.86
N LEU A 159 3.00 5.62 8.88
CA LEU A 159 1.96 5.13 7.98
C LEU A 159 0.67 4.82 8.74
N LYS A 160 -0.39 5.56 8.43
CA LYS A 160 -1.75 5.27 8.90
C LYS A 160 -2.34 4.05 8.21
N HIS A 161 -2.03 3.88 6.94
CA HIS A 161 -2.48 2.79 6.09
C HIS A 161 -1.32 2.25 5.27
N LEU A 162 -1.17 0.94 5.23
CA LEU A 162 -0.25 0.23 4.35
C LEU A 162 -0.86 -1.09 3.94
N ARG A 163 -0.95 -1.34 2.64
CA ARG A 163 -1.18 -2.65 2.05
C ARG A 163 -0.22 -2.84 0.89
N SER A 164 0.57 -3.90 0.94
CA SER A 164 1.42 -4.35 -0.16
C SER A 164 0.98 -5.75 -0.54
N LYS A 165 0.44 -5.95 -1.74
CA LYS A 165 -0.04 -7.25 -2.21
C LYS A 165 0.70 -7.68 -3.46
N TRP A 166 1.42 -8.77 -3.34
CA TRP A 166 2.00 -9.50 -4.46
C TRP A 166 1.00 -10.53 -4.94
N THR A 167 0.80 -10.59 -6.24
CA THR A 167 0.01 -11.63 -6.92
C THR A 167 0.93 -12.38 -7.86
N ILE A 168 0.95 -13.70 -7.75
CA ILE A 168 1.74 -14.60 -8.58
C ILE A 168 0.77 -15.48 -9.35
N GLU A 169 0.87 -15.43 -10.67
CA GLU A 169 -0.02 -16.13 -11.60
C GLU A 169 0.80 -16.98 -12.57
N GLU A 170 0.51 -18.27 -12.61
CA GLU A 170 1.14 -19.16 -13.56
C GLU A 170 0.52 -18.98 -14.96
N LEU A 171 1.30 -18.48 -15.90
CA LEU A 171 0.90 -18.26 -17.29
C LEU A 171 1.33 -19.41 -18.22
N GLY A 172 2.05 -20.39 -17.71
CA GLY A 172 2.56 -21.56 -18.39
C GLY A 172 3.72 -22.19 -17.65
N LYS A 173 4.19 -23.36 -18.07
CA LYS A 173 5.18 -24.19 -17.38
C LYS A 173 6.43 -23.42 -16.87
N ASN A 174 6.93 -22.47 -17.65
CA ASN A 174 8.09 -21.64 -17.33
C ASN A 174 7.77 -20.16 -17.55
N LYS A 175 6.55 -19.74 -17.27
CA LYS A 175 6.13 -18.36 -17.48
C LYS A 175 5.19 -17.94 -16.36
N THR A 176 5.58 -16.92 -15.64
CA THR A 176 4.85 -16.43 -14.45
C THR A 176 4.60 -14.93 -14.56
N GLY A 177 3.36 -14.53 -14.39
CA GLY A 177 2.97 -13.14 -14.15
C GLY A 177 3.16 -12.78 -12.69
N VAL A 178 3.78 -11.64 -12.43
CA VAL A 178 3.95 -11.09 -11.08
C VAL A 178 3.42 -9.67 -11.07
N SER A 179 2.51 -9.39 -10.16
CA SER A 179 1.94 -8.06 -9.95
C SER A 179 2.17 -7.61 -8.52
N LEU A 180 2.51 -6.35 -8.36
CA LEU A 180 2.56 -5.65 -7.07
C LEU A 180 1.51 -4.56 -7.06
N ALA A 181 0.63 -4.57 -6.06
CA ALA A 181 -0.23 -3.46 -5.69
C ALA A 181 0.21 -2.93 -4.33
N LEU A 182 0.51 -1.64 -4.25
CA LEU A 182 0.94 -0.95 -3.04
C LEU A 182 -0.05 0.18 -2.74
N GLU A 183 -0.70 0.12 -1.59
CA GLU A 183 -1.60 1.15 -1.08
C GLU A 183 -1.02 1.69 0.23
N PHE A 184 -0.94 3.00 0.36
CA PHE A 184 -0.43 3.62 1.58
C PHE A 184 -0.99 5.02 1.80
N ALA A 185 -1.09 5.39 3.07
CA ALA A 185 -1.38 6.75 3.50
C ALA A 185 -0.48 7.11 4.69
N PHE A 186 0.08 8.32 4.64
CA PHE A 186 0.90 8.83 5.73
C PHE A 186 0.04 9.41 6.85
N THR A 187 0.52 9.26 8.09
CA THR A 187 -0.08 9.91 9.26
C THR A 187 0.08 11.44 9.19
N ASN A 188 1.25 11.90 8.71
CA ASN A 188 1.56 13.32 8.60
C ASN A 188 1.45 13.81 7.15
N PRO A 189 0.64 14.86 6.87
CA PRO A 189 0.47 15.46 5.54
C PRO A 189 1.77 15.91 4.88
N PHE A 190 2.78 16.28 5.64
CA PHE A 190 4.08 16.68 5.14
C PHE A 190 4.77 15.55 4.36
N TYR A 191 4.75 14.32 4.88
CA TYR A 191 5.29 13.16 4.16
C TYR A 191 4.47 12.81 2.92
N ALA A 192 3.14 13.01 2.97
CA ALA A 192 2.28 12.84 1.80
C ALA A 192 2.67 13.81 0.67
N ALA A 193 2.92 15.07 0.99
CA ALA A 193 3.36 16.08 0.03
C ALA A 193 4.74 15.78 -0.58
N LEU A 194 5.71 15.36 0.25
CA LEU A 194 7.05 14.97 -0.22
C LEU A 194 7.02 13.72 -1.11
N SER A 195 6.12 12.78 -0.84
CA SER A 195 6.04 11.51 -1.58
C SER A 195 5.45 11.66 -2.98
N GLY A 196 4.69 12.73 -3.27
CA GLY A 196 3.94 12.89 -4.53
C GLY A 196 4.81 12.82 -5.80
N GLY A 197 6.08 13.21 -5.72
CA GLY A 197 7.03 13.12 -6.85
C GLY A 197 7.76 11.77 -6.96
N VAL A 198 7.87 11.01 -5.88
CA VAL A 198 8.66 9.77 -5.79
C VAL A 198 7.78 8.54 -5.80
N ALA A 199 6.61 8.60 -5.17
CA ALA A 199 5.70 7.48 -5.00
C ALA A 199 5.38 6.69 -6.30
N PRO A 200 5.08 7.33 -7.44
CA PRO A 200 4.75 6.58 -8.66
C PRO A 200 5.88 5.67 -9.17
N LYS A 201 7.12 5.96 -8.80
CA LYS A 201 8.29 5.16 -9.19
C LYS A 201 8.61 4.01 -8.22
N VAL A 202 8.08 4.06 -7.00
CA VAL A 202 8.44 3.08 -5.94
C VAL A 202 8.03 1.67 -6.33
N ALA A 203 6.79 1.45 -6.76
CA ALA A 203 6.32 0.11 -7.15
C ALA A 203 7.14 -0.47 -8.31
N ASP A 204 7.48 0.34 -9.31
CA ASP A 204 8.29 -0.10 -10.45
C ASP A 204 9.74 -0.42 -10.02
N VAL A 205 10.32 0.37 -9.14
CA VAL A 205 11.66 0.11 -8.58
C VAL A 205 11.67 -1.17 -7.75
N MET A 206 10.64 -1.39 -6.93
CA MET A 206 10.51 -2.61 -6.12
C MET A 206 10.37 -3.85 -7.00
N ILE A 207 9.48 -3.85 -8.00
CA ILE A 207 9.26 -5.02 -8.84
C ILE A 207 10.49 -5.35 -9.71
N ARG A 208 11.25 -4.33 -10.14
CA ARG A 208 12.53 -4.53 -10.82
C ARG A 208 13.58 -5.18 -9.91
N ALA A 209 13.68 -4.75 -8.67
CA ALA A 209 14.61 -5.35 -7.72
C ALA A 209 14.30 -6.83 -7.49
N PHE A 210 13.00 -7.17 -7.37
CA PHE A 210 12.57 -8.58 -7.32
C PHE A 210 12.88 -9.34 -8.61
N GLU A 211 12.62 -8.78 -9.77
CA GLU A 211 12.99 -9.39 -11.06
C GLU A 211 14.47 -9.70 -11.13
N GLN A 212 15.33 -8.74 -10.79
CA GLN A 212 16.78 -8.92 -10.76
C GLN A 212 17.20 -10.00 -9.78
N ARG A 213 16.60 -10.02 -8.57
CA ARG A 213 16.86 -11.04 -7.55
C ARG A 213 16.47 -12.44 -8.03
N VAL A 214 15.29 -12.58 -8.64
CA VAL A 214 14.82 -13.84 -9.22
C VAL A 214 15.79 -14.34 -10.29
N VAL A 215 16.15 -13.48 -11.24
CA VAL A 215 17.06 -13.84 -12.34
C VAL A 215 18.44 -14.25 -11.80
N ALA A 216 18.99 -13.52 -10.84
CA ALA A 216 20.29 -13.85 -10.25
C ALA A 216 20.25 -15.21 -9.56
N LEU A 217 19.31 -15.41 -8.61
CA LEU A 217 19.22 -16.64 -7.83
C LEU A 217 18.96 -17.88 -8.69
N LEU A 218 18.03 -17.79 -9.66
CA LEU A 218 17.66 -18.95 -10.46
C LEU A 218 18.67 -19.29 -11.55
N LYS A 219 19.50 -18.32 -11.99
CA LYS A 219 20.65 -18.60 -12.86
C LYS A 219 21.80 -19.26 -12.09
N GLU A 220 22.07 -18.80 -10.87
CA GLU A 220 23.12 -19.35 -10.02
C GLU A 220 22.76 -20.72 -9.45
N ASN A 221 21.46 -20.98 -9.24
CA ASN A 221 20.96 -22.22 -8.63
C ASN A 221 19.86 -22.88 -9.49
N PRO A 222 20.24 -23.57 -10.60
CA PRO A 222 19.26 -24.20 -11.49
C PRO A 222 18.38 -25.25 -10.81
N ALA A 223 18.86 -25.90 -9.72
CA ALA A 223 18.07 -26.85 -8.95
C ALA A 223 16.81 -26.21 -8.30
N MET A 224 16.85 -24.92 -8.01
CA MET A 224 15.68 -24.20 -7.48
C MET A 224 14.56 -24.06 -8.52
N VAL A 225 14.87 -24.09 -9.81
CA VAL A 225 13.87 -23.95 -10.89
C VAL A 225 12.89 -25.12 -10.91
N THR A 226 13.34 -26.32 -10.51
CA THR A 226 12.53 -27.54 -10.49
C THR A 226 12.02 -27.92 -9.10
N ALA A 227 12.41 -27.16 -8.07
CA ALA A 227 12.03 -27.42 -6.70
C ALA A 227 10.57 -27.03 -6.41
N SER A 228 9.90 -27.81 -5.56
CA SER A 228 8.54 -27.50 -5.10
C SER A 228 8.56 -26.43 -4.01
N LEU A 229 7.39 -25.86 -3.70
CA LEU A 229 7.27 -24.90 -2.60
C LEU A 229 7.63 -25.52 -1.23
N ALA A 230 7.46 -26.83 -1.06
CA ALA A 230 7.88 -27.52 0.16
C ALA A 230 9.40 -27.55 0.35
N ASP A 231 10.16 -27.61 -0.76
CA ASP A 231 11.62 -27.72 -0.76
C ASP A 231 12.35 -26.38 -0.70
N LEU A 232 11.65 -25.28 -0.99
CA LEU A 232 12.22 -23.94 -1.11
C LEU A 232 12.04 -23.14 0.19
N ASP A 233 12.72 -23.52 1.25
CA ASP A 233 12.77 -22.73 2.48
C ASP A 233 13.80 -21.58 2.40
N GLY A 234 13.70 -20.63 3.34
CA GLY A 234 14.58 -19.45 3.38
C GLY A 234 16.08 -19.79 3.53
N SER A 235 16.43 -21.02 3.95
CA SER A 235 17.83 -21.44 4.09
C SER A 235 18.49 -21.69 2.74
N ARG A 236 17.73 -22.17 1.75
CA ARG A 236 18.19 -22.40 0.38
C ARG A 236 18.26 -21.13 -0.48
N LEU A 237 17.53 -20.09 -0.07
CA LEU A 237 17.51 -18.81 -0.77
C LEU A 237 18.69 -17.89 -0.42
N LYS A 238 19.50 -18.26 0.58
CA LYS A 238 20.63 -17.46 1.07
C LYS A 238 22.00 -17.80 0.45
N ARG A 239 22.04 -18.74 -0.48
CA ARG A 239 23.29 -19.14 -1.16
C ARG A 239 23.41 -18.48 -2.51
#